data_c35769753c20a5d22c5ea951d1e29f6d
#
_entry.id   c35769753c20a5d22c5ea951d1e29f6d
#
_cell.length_a   1.000
_cell.length_b   1.000
_cell.length_c   1.000
_cell.angle_alpha   90.00
_cell.angle_beta   90.00
_cell.angle_gamma   90.00
#
_symmetry.space_group_name_H-M   'P 1'
#
loop_
_entity.id
_entity.type
_entity.pdbx_description
1 polymer ?
#
loop_
_entity_poly.entity_id
_entity_poly.type
_entity_poly.pdbx_seq_one_letter_code
_entity_poly.pdbx_strand_id
1 'polypeptide(L)'
;MAVTIKDVSAKCGLSISTVSKAFNNYADISLETRELVQRTAREIGYYPNAIARTLKTNRSYNLGVLFQEKRGTGLTHSFFASVLDAFKSAGEKRGYDITFINHHIGWTGMTYLEHCRYRNVDGVCVVCADFYAPEVIELVDSNLPVVTIDHSFNNRSCVLSDNIGGLKLLVDAAYQKGHRKIAYVHGEKSSVTENRIIGFYRAMQEHGLNVNPDFVVEALYDNPATSMQAVLNLMNRPDPPTCILLPDDHSTLGAMQAAKQLNLRVPEDLSLAGYDGIRLTQMLQPRLTTIEQDTKRIGAQAAEFLIDRIENPRTAGSETATIPVKLLEGESMGICPVKTDAANS
;
A
#
# COMPACT_ATOMS: atom_id res chain seq x y z
N MET A 1 0.83 -30.88 33.74
CA MET A 1 -0.50 -30.26 33.57
C MET A 1 -0.28 -28.83 33.09
N ALA A 2 -1.10 -28.33 32.18
CA ALA A 2 -0.99 -26.93 31.78
C ALA A 2 -1.40 -26.01 32.93
N VAL A 3 -0.61 -24.96 33.15
CA VAL A 3 -0.90 -23.95 34.18
C VAL A 3 -2.14 -23.16 33.78
N THR A 4 -3.03 -22.91 34.73
CA THR A 4 -4.34 -22.28 34.50
C THR A 4 -4.45 -20.94 35.25
N ILE A 5 -5.46 -20.13 34.90
CA ILE A 5 -5.77 -18.89 35.61
C ILE A 5 -6.08 -19.14 37.12
N LYS A 6 -6.55 -20.34 37.47
CA LYS A 6 -6.78 -20.73 38.84
C LYS A 6 -5.47 -20.82 39.64
N ASP A 7 -4.40 -21.31 39.01
CA ASP A 7 -3.08 -21.41 39.66
C ASP A 7 -2.47 -20.03 39.89
N VAL A 8 -2.66 -19.08 38.94
CA VAL A 8 -2.28 -17.68 39.16
C VAL A 8 -3.06 -17.07 40.32
N SER A 9 -4.38 -17.26 40.32
CA SER A 9 -5.28 -16.79 41.39
C SER A 9 -4.84 -17.29 42.77
N ALA A 10 -4.58 -18.58 42.90
CA ALA A 10 -4.11 -19.20 44.14
C ALA A 10 -2.76 -18.62 44.60
N LYS A 11 -1.82 -18.42 43.68
CA LYS A 11 -0.47 -17.93 44.01
C LYS A 11 -0.44 -16.43 44.33
N CYS A 12 -1.32 -15.61 43.70
CA CYS A 12 -1.47 -14.18 44.01
C CYS A 12 -2.33 -13.92 45.28
N GLY A 13 -3.09 -14.88 45.75
CA GLY A 13 -4.09 -14.66 46.82
C GLY A 13 -5.28 -13.79 46.38
N LEU A 14 -5.56 -13.74 45.08
CA LEU A 14 -6.59 -12.91 44.47
C LEU A 14 -7.70 -13.77 43.86
N SER A 15 -8.92 -13.21 43.71
CA SER A 15 -9.99 -13.93 43.02
C SER A 15 -9.67 -14.13 41.54
N ILE A 16 -10.20 -15.21 40.93
CA ILE A 16 -10.08 -15.47 39.49
C ILE A 16 -10.60 -14.26 38.68
N SER A 17 -11.67 -13.62 39.16
CA SER A 17 -12.23 -12.42 38.54
C SER A 17 -11.24 -11.26 38.56
N THR A 18 -10.57 -11.00 39.68
CA THR A 18 -9.55 -9.95 39.82
C THR A 18 -8.36 -10.23 38.92
N VAL A 19 -7.87 -11.47 38.88
CA VAL A 19 -6.78 -11.89 37.98
C VAL A 19 -7.17 -11.70 36.49
N SER A 20 -8.38 -12.12 36.13
CA SER A 20 -8.91 -11.92 34.77
C SER A 20 -9.03 -10.43 34.38
N LYS A 21 -9.49 -9.58 35.32
CA LYS A 21 -9.57 -8.12 35.09
C LYS A 21 -8.17 -7.49 34.97
N ALA A 22 -7.20 -7.96 35.74
CA ALA A 22 -5.82 -7.49 35.70
C ALA A 22 -5.18 -7.77 34.32
N PHE A 23 -5.37 -8.98 33.75
CA PHE A 23 -4.91 -9.32 32.40
C PHE A 23 -5.59 -8.52 31.31
N ASN A 24 -6.84 -8.12 31.50
CA ASN A 24 -7.61 -7.36 30.50
C ASN A 24 -7.54 -5.83 30.72
N ASN A 25 -6.63 -5.34 31.55
CA ASN A 25 -6.39 -3.92 31.82
C ASN A 25 -7.64 -3.12 32.25
N TYR A 26 -8.56 -3.73 33.01
CA TYR A 26 -9.73 -3.03 33.53
C TYR A 26 -9.32 -1.87 34.43
N ALA A 27 -10.02 -0.72 34.28
CA ALA A 27 -9.69 0.50 35.03
C ALA A 27 -9.87 0.41 36.54
N ASP A 28 -10.69 -0.52 36.99
CA ASP A 28 -10.94 -0.79 38.44
C ASP A 28 -9.85 -1.64 39.12
N ILE A 29 -8.77 -2.00 38.40
CA ILE A 29 -7.62 -2.72 38.93
C ILE A 29 -6.42 -1.77 39.05
N SER A 30 -5.85 -1.68 40.28
CA SER A 30 -4.65 -0.87 40.52
C SER A 30 -3.44 -1.36 39.70
N LEU A 31 -2.53 -0.45 39.41
CA LEU A 31 -1.28 -0.76 38.70
C LEU A 31 -0.48 -1.85 39.47
N GLU A 32 -0.37 -1.71 40.78
CA GLU A 32 0.33 -2.66 41.63
C GLU A 32 -0.26 -4.09 41.55
N THR A 33 -1.59 -4.20 41.62
CA THR A 33 -2.28 -5.49 41.45
C THR A 33 -2.03 -6.10 40.07
N ARG A 34 -2.02 -5.28 39.06
CA ARG A 34 -1.76 -5.70 37.67
C ARG A 34 -0.34 -6.23 37.52
N GLU A 35 0.64 -5.51 38.04
CA GLU A 35 2.05 -5.92 38.02
C GLU A 35 2.28 -7.22 38.82
N LEU A 36 1.65 -7.35 39.98
CA LEU A 36 1.70 -8.58 40.79
C LEU A 36 1.20 -9.78 39.97
N VAL A 37 0.02 -9.67 39.36
CA VAL A 37 -0.59 -10.73 38.55
C VAL A 37 0.28 -11.10 37.36
N GLN A 38 0.79 -10.11 36.61
CA GLN A 38 1.65 -10.35 35.45
C GLN A 38 2.98 -10.98 35.82
N ARG A 39 3.60 -10.57 36.94
CA ARG A 39 4.83 -11.16 37.45
C ARG A 39 4.60 -12.61 37.85
N THR A 40 3.56 -12.86 38.69
CA THR A 40 3.23 -14.21 39.13
C THR A 40 2.92 -15.16 37.98
N ALA A 41 2.18 -14.68 36.96
CA ALA A 41 1.89 -15.48 35.77
C ALA A 41 3.18 -15.88 35.02
N ARG A 42 4.11 -14.94 34.82
CA ARG A 42 5.42 -15.22 34.22
C ARG A 42 6.23 -16.24 35.01
N GLU A 43 6.27 -16.12 36.35
CA GLU A 43 6.99 -17.02 37.25
C GLU A 43 6.49 -18.47 37.17
N ILE A 44 5.18 -18.68 36.98
CA ILE A 44 4.61 -20.04 36.90
C ILE A 44 4.42 -20.54 35.48
N GLY A 45 4.80 -19.72 34.47
CA GLY A 45 4.65 -20.07 33.07
C GLY A 45 3.19 -20.04 32.55
N TYR A 46 2.34 -19.21 33.17
CA TYR A 46 0.98 -19.01 32.68
C TYR A 46 0.93 -17.95 31.59
N TYR A 47 0.29 -18.30 30.50
CA TYR A 47 -0.04 -17.36 29.41
C TYR A 47 -1.56 -17.29 29.26
N PRO A 48 -2.15 -16.06 29.22
CA PRO A 48 -3.58 -15.90 28.94
C PRO A 48 -3.98 -16.57 27.64
N ASN A 49 -5.06 -17.35 27.65
CA ASN A 49 -5.55 -18.02 26.46
C ASN A 49 -6.39 -17.04 25.63
N ALA A 50 -5.95 -16.75 24.40
CA ALA A 50 -6.66 -15.86 23.47
C ALA A 50 -8.09 -16.34 23.19
N ILE A 51 -8.33 -17.66 23.09
CA ILE A 51 -9.67 -18.23 22.86
C ILE A 51 -10.61 -17.90 24.03
N ALA A 52 -10.12 -18.01 25.29
CA ALA A 52 -10.92 -17.66 26.46
C ALA A 52 -11.25 -16.16 26.51
N ARG A 53 -10.33 -15.30 26.03
CA ARG A 53 -10.56 -13.85 25.87
C ARG A 53 -11.64 -13.60 24.82
N THR A 54 -11.55 -14.24 23.66
CA THR A 54 -12.54 -14.14 22.56
C THR A 54 -13.94 -14.49 23.01
N LEU A 55 -14.11 -15.60 23.76
CA LEU A 55 -15.42 -16.03 24.29
C LEU A 55 -16.04 -15.00 25.24
N LYS A 56 -15.22 -14.25 25.98
CA LYS A 56 -15.68 -13.24 26.92
C LYS A 56 -16.00 -11.90 26.27
N THR A 57 -15.18 -11.50 25.29
CA THR A 57 -15.25 -10.15 24.66
C THR A 57 -16.03 -10.16 23.37
N ASN A 58 -16.32 -11.32 22.80
CA ASN A 58 -16.83 -11.55 21.45
C ASN A 58 -15.94 -10.87 20.37
N ARG A 59 -14.62 -10.78 20.66
CA ARG A 59 -13.59 -10.25 19.75
C ARG A 59 -12.38 -11.16 19.75
N SER A 60 -11.88 -11.46 18.58
CA SER A 60 -10.68 -12.28 18.40
C SER A 60 -9.38 -11.51 18.58
N TYR A 61 -9.43 -10.18 18.43
CA TYR A 61 -8.26 -9.31 18.31
C TYR A 61 -7.35 -9.72 17.15
N ASN A 62 -7.95 -10.16 16.04
CA ASN A 62 -7.25 -10.60 14.87
C ASN A 62 -7.82 -9.86 13.64
N LEU A 63 -6.94 -9.16 12.91
CA LEU A 63 -7.28 -8.47 11.67
C LEU A 63 -6.92 -9.36 10.48
N GLY A 64 -7.84 -9.49 9.53
CA GLY A 64 -7.56 -10.08 8.23
C GLY A 64 -6.82 -9.10 7.32
N VAL A 65 -5.92 -9.61 6.52
CA VAL A 65 -5.29 -8.87 5.42
C VAL A 65 -5.48 -9.68 4.14
N LEU A 66 -6.23 -9.13 3.20
CA LEU A 66 -6.31 -9.66 1.84
C LEU A 66 -5.26 -8.96 0.98
N PHE A 67 -4.27 -9.74 0.59
CA PHE A 67 -3.19 -9.32 -0.29
C PHE A 67 -2.98 -10.37 -1.38
N GLN A 68 -3.46 -10.07 -2.58
CA GLN A 68 -3.38 -10.95 -3.73
C GLN A 68 -2.74 -10.21 -4.90
N GLU A 69 -1.45 -10.28 -4.96
CA GLU A 69 -0.67 -9.76 -6.08
C GLU A 69 -0.62 -10.83 -7.20
N LYS A 70 -0.98 -10.44 -8.46
CA LYS A 70 -1.15 -11.39 -9.57
C LYS A 70 0.16 -11.85 -10.22
N ARG A 71 1.28 -11.18 -9.94
CA ARG A 71 2.58 -11.37 -10.64
C ARG A 71 3.55 -12.30 -9.92
N GLY A 72 3.23 -12.70 -8.70
CA GLY A 72 4.06 -13.60 -7.93
C GLY A 72 5.22 -12.93 -7.20
N THR A 73 5.30 -11.59 -7.15
CA THR A 73 6.27 -10.88 -6.29
C THR A 73 5.87 -10.97 -4.82
N GLY A 74 4.58 -11.11 -4.55
CA GLY A 74 4.05 -11.31 -3.20
C GLY A 74 4.54 -10.23 -2.23
N LEU A 75 4.94 -10.65 -1.03
CA LEU A 75 5.39 -9.75 0.04
C LEU A 75 6.76 -9.10 -0.23
N THR A 76 7.44 -9.43 -1.34
CA THR A 76 8.70 -8.78 -1.73
C THR A 76 8.48 -7.46 -2.47
N HIS A 77 7.24 -7.15 -2.85
CA HIS A 77 6.89 -5.87 -3.46
C HIS A 77 7.10 -4.73 -2.45
N SER A 78 8.11 -3.87 -2.69
CA SER A 78 8.61 -2.89 -1.73
C SER A 78 7.55 -1.93 -1.19
N PHE A 79 6.66 -1.43 -2.06
CA PHE A 79 5.57 -0.54 -1.67
C PHE A 79 4.59 -1.25 -0.72
N PHE A 80 4.05 -2.40 -1.13
CA PHE A 80 3.09 -3.14 -0.31
C PHE A 80 3.71 -3.69 0.97
N ALA A 81 4.97 -4.14 0.95
CA ALA A 81 5.69 -4.57 2.14
C ALA A 81 5.74 -3.45 3.19
N SER A 82 6.02 -2.21 2.77
CA SER A 82 6.07 -1.05 3.66
C SER A 82 4.68 -0.66 4.21
N VAL A 83 3.64 -0.75 3.39
CA VAL A 83 2.25 -0.51 3.82
C VAL A 83 1.81 -1.56 4.84
N LEU A 84 2.10 -2.84 4.57
CA LEU A 84 1.75 -3.95 5.46
C LEU A 84 2.50 -3.89 6.79
N ASP A 85 3.78 -3.49 6.79
CA ASP A 85 4.55 -3.29 8.03
C ASP A 85 3.95 -2.18 8.89
N ALA A 86 3.53 -1.08 8.27
CA ALA A 86 2.87 0.03 8.96
C ALA A 86 1.50 -0.37 9.51
N PHE A 87 0.69 -1.08 8.73
CA PHE A 87 -0.60 -1.63 9.15
C PHE A 87 -0.44 -2.57 10.34
N LYS A 88 0.52 -3.52 10.23
CA LYS A 88 0.87 -4.45 11.33
C LYS A 88 1.25 -3.68 12.59
N SER A 89 2.17 -2.73 12.47
CA SER A 89 2.68 -1.97 13.61
C SER A 89 1.59 -1.14 14.32
N ALA A 90 0.62 -0.61 13.56
CA ALA A 90 -0.53 0.10 14.12
C ALA A 90 -1.52 -0.86 14.81
N GLY A 91 -1.82 -2.01 14.21
CA GLY A 91 -2.65 -3.06 14.80
C GLY A 91 -2.06 -3.61 16.11
N GLU A 92 -0.76 -3.90 16.11
CA GLU A 92 -0.02 -4.41 17.27
C GLU A 92 -0.10 -3.46 18.48
N LYS A 93 0.04 -2.15 18.27
CA LYS A 93 -0.12 -1.12 19.33
C LYS A 93 -1.52 -1.12 19.96
N ARG A 94 -2.54 -1.56 19.23
CA ARG A 94 -3.91 -1.69 19.69
C ARG A 94 -4.23 -3.11 20.20
N GLY A 95 -3.23 -4.02 20.21
CA GLY A 95 -3.35 -5.40 20.70
C GLY A 95 -4.02 -6.36 19.72
N TYR A 96 -3.93 -6.08 18.43
CA TYR A 96 -4.41 -6.95 17.35
C TYR A 96 -3.26 -7.73 16.69
N ASP A 97 -3.54 -9.00 16.42
CA ASP A 97 -2.73 -9.84 15.53
C ASP A 97 -3.20 -9.73 14.07
N ILE A 98 -2.43 -10.27 13.13
CA ILE A 98 -2.76 -10.25 11.71
C ILE A 98 -2.78 -11.65 11.14
N THR A 99 -3.80 -11.94 10.32
CA THR A 99 -3.92 -13.16 9.53
C THR A 99 -4.08 -12.82 8.04
N PHE A 100 -3.22 -13.39 7.18
CA PHE A 100 -3.43 -13.30 5.74
C PHE A 100 -4.63 -14.14 5.30
N ILE A 101 -5.50 -13.55 4.51
CA ILE A 101 -6.70 -14.18 3.98
C ILE A 101 -6.39 -14.73 2.59
N ASN A 102 -6.70 -16.01 2.38
CA ASN A 102 -6.37 -16.77 1.17
C ASN A 102 -7.57 -17.60 0.72
N HIS A 103 -7.52 -18.13 -0.51
CA HIS A 103 -8.53 -19.03 -1.08
C HIS A 103 -8.42 -20.47 -0.61
N HIS A 104 -7.29 -20.89 -0.05
CA HIS A 104 -7.03 -22.28 0.28
C HIS A 104 -6.44 -22.42 1.67
N ILE A 105 -6.98 -23.35 2.43
CA ILE A 105 -6.37 -23.86 3.66
C ILE A 105 -6.12 -25.35 3.47
N GLY A 106 -4.86 -25.72 3.22
CA GLY A 106 -4.52 -27.07 2.83
C GLY A 106 -5.21 -27.44 1.51
N TRP A 107 -6.05 -28.47 1.53
CA TRP A 107 -6.78 -28.97 0.36
C TRP A 107 -8.20 -28.40 0.21
N THR A 108 -8.65 -27.56 1.14
CA THR A 108 -10.00 -27.01 1.13
C THR A 108 -9.99 -25.63 0.47
N GLY A 109 -10.73 -25.49 -0.63
CA GLY A 109 -11.03 -24.18 -1.24
C GLY A 109 -12.08 -23.44 -0.41
N MET A 110 -11.92 -22.14 -0.28
CA MET A 110 -12.83 -21.24 0.45
C MET A 110 -12.90 -19.91 -0.28
N THR A 111 -14.03 -19.20 -0.17
CA THR A 111 -14.05 -17.77 -0.51
C THR A 111 -13.28 -16.96 0.54
N TYR A 112 -12.93 -15.73 0.22
CA TYR A 112 -12.26 -14.84 1.18
C TYR A 112 -13.12 -14.62 2.43
N LEU A 113 -14.43 -14.49 2.26
CA LEU A 113 -15.36 -14.34 3.37
C LEU A 113 -15.43 -15.57 4.26
N GLU A 114 -15.46 -16.77 3.65
CA GLU A 114 -15.41 -18.03 4.41
C GLU A 114 -14.12 -18.17 5.20
N HIS A 115 -12.97 -17.79 4.62
CA HIS A 115 -11.70 -17.81 5.33
C HIS A 115 -11.69 -16.82 6.49
N CYS A 116 -12.22 -15.61 6.30
CA CYS A 116 -12.36 -14.63 7.39
C CYS A 116 -13.18 -15.21 8.57
N ARG A 117 -14.31 -15.87 8.26
CA ARG A 117 -15.17 -16.53 9.25
C ARG A 117 -14.46 -17.71 9.92
N TYR A 118 -13.79 -18.54 9.15
CA TYR A 118 -13.02 -19.68 9.65
C TYR A 118 -11.92 -19.25 10.62
N ARG A 119 -11.22 -18.17 10.34
CA ARG A 119 -10.18 -17.58 11.20
C ARG A 119 -10.74 -16.68 12.29
N ASN A 120 -12.05 -16.43 12.27
CA ASN A 120 -12.74 -15.54 13.21
C ASN A 120 -12.05 -14.18 13.32
N VAL A 121 -11.70 -13.54 12.15
CA VAL A 121 -11.14 -12.20 12.17
C VAL A 121 -12.21 -11.17 12.50
N ASP A 122 -11.86 -10.12 13.22
CA ASP A 122 -12.79 -9.05 13.63
C ASP A 122 -13.11 -8.06 12.48
N GLY A 123 -12.22 -8.01 11.49
CA GLY A 123 -12.37 -7.20 10.28
C GLY A 123 -11.23 -7.48 9.31
N VAL A 124 -11.30 -6.94 8.10
CA VAL A 124 -10.30 -7.20 7.04
C VAL A 124 -9.89 -5.93 6.31
N CYS A 125 -8.59 -5.78 6.06
CA CYS A 125 -8.03 -4.79 5.16
C CYS A 125 -7.73 -5.43 3.81
N VAL A 126 -8.32 -4.90 2.73
CA VAL A 126 -8.01 -5.30 1.36
C VAL A 126 -6.92 -4.36 0.84
N VAL A 127 -5.69 -4.84 0.81
CA VAL A 127 -4.50 -4.05 0.45
C VAL A 127 -4.23 -4.10 -1.06
N CYS A 128 -4.33 -5.29 -1.65
CA CYS A 128 -4.15 -5.52 -3.08
C CYS A 128 -5.00 -6.71 -3.49
N ALA A 129 -5.88 -6.53 -4.45
CA ALA A 129 -6.72 -7.58 -5.02
C ALA A 129 -7.30 -7.12 -6.36
N ASP A 130 -7.95 -8.03 -7.06
CA ASP A 130 -8.87 -7.66 -8.12
C ASP A 130 -10.18 -7.18 -7.47
N PHE A 131 -10.31 -5.86 -7.29
CA PHE A 131 -11.45 -5.26 -6.60
C PHE A 131 -12.79 -5.48 -7.32
N TYR A 132 -12.79 -5.95 -8.55
CA TYR A 132 -13.98 -6.30 -9.33
C TYR A 132 -14.30 -7.80 -9.31
N ALA A 133 -13.43 -8.61 -8.72
CA ALA A 133 -13.67 -10.05 -8.60
C ALA A 133 -14.89 -10.33 -7.71
N PRO A 134 -15.79 -11.27 -8.10
CA PRO A 134 -17.01 -11.57 -7.34
C PRO A 134 -16.76 -11.87 -5.85
N GLU A 135 -15.67 -12.56 -5.54
CA GLU A 135 -15.33 -12.94 -4.16
C GLU A 135 -14.85 -11.77 -3.32
N VAL A 136 -14.22 -10.75 -3.93
CA VAL A 136 -13.88 -9.51 -3.25
C VAL A 136 -15.15 -8.68 -3.02
N ILE A 137 -16.07 -8.66 -3.98
CA ILE A 137 -17.38 -8.02 -3.83
C ILE A 137 -18.17 -8.70 -2.71
N GLU A 138 -18.23 -10.04 -2.67
CA GLU A 138 -18.86 -10.80 -1.59
C GLU A 138 -18.33 -10.39 -0.21
N LEU A 139 -16.99 -10.31 -0.08
CA LEU A 139 -16.35 -9.90 1.16
C LEU A 139 -16.71 -8.45 1.54
N VAL A 140 -16.66 -7.54 0.58
CA VAL A 140 -16.96 -6.12 0.79
C VAL A 140 -18.43 -5.91 1.15
N ASP A 141 -19.36 -6.63 0.54
CA ASP A 141 -20.82 -6.53 0.80
C ASP A 141 -21.25 -7.24 2.09
N SER A 142 -20.35 -8.00 2.72
CA SER A 142 -20.67 -8.72 3.95
C SER A 142 -20.84 -7.78 5.16
N ASN A 143 -21.28 -8.33 6.31
CA ASN A 143 -21.36 -7.59 7.56
C ASN A 143 -20.01 -7.42 8.27
N LEU A 144 -18.94 -7.98 7.74
CA LEU A 144 -17.62 -7.84 8.32
C LEU A 144 -17.11 -6.40 8.12
N PRO A 145 -16.48 -5.76 9.13
CA PRO A 145 -15.75 -4.53 8.93
C PRO A 145 -14.67 -4.68 7.86
N VAL A 146 -14.73 -3.82 6.83
CA VAL A 146 -13.78 -3.82 5.71
C VAL A 146 -13.23 -2.42 5.51
N VAL A 147 -11.91 -2.34 5.30
CA VAL A 147 -11.18 -1.16 4.83
C VAL A 147 -10.40 -1.54 3.58
N THR A 148 -10.35 -0.66 2.60
CA THR A 148 -9.61 -0.87 1.36
C THR A 148 -8.48 0.14 1.21
N ILE A 149 -7.43 -0.24 0.49
CA ILE A 149 -6.35 0.66 0.09
C ILE A 149 -6.40 0.81 -1.43
N ASP A 150 -6.27 2.06 -1.90
CA ASP A 150 -6.24 2.46 -3.31
C ASP A 150 -7.50 2.13 -4.14
N HIS A 151 -8.57 1.69 -3.49
CA HIS A 151 -9.87 1.50 -4.15
C HIS A 151 -11.01 1.87 -3.20
N SER A 152 -12.00 2.60 -3.69
CA SER A 152 -13.17 3.04 -2.91
C SER A 152 -14.41 2.24 -3.26
N PHE A 153 -15.11 1.73 -2.24
CA PHE A 153 -16.44 1.18 -2.34
C PHE A 153 -17.44 2.06 -1.59
N ASN A 154 -18.69 2.06 -2.05
CA ASN A 154 -19.75 2.72 -1.31
C ASN A 154 -19.90 2.12 0.09
N ASN A 155 -20.05 2.99 1.10
CA ASN A 155 -20.23 2.59 2.50
C ASN A 155 -19.09 1.78 3.14
N ARG A 156 -17.88 1.86 2.57
CA ARG A 156 -16.65 1.28 3.17
C ARG A 156 -15.60 2.35 3.35
N SER A 157 -14.84 2.23 4.42
CA SER A 157 -13.71 3.12 4.63
C SER A 157 -12.58 2.76 3.66
N CYS A 158 -11.88 3.77 3.15
CA CYS A 158 -10.74 3.55 2.27
C CYS A 158 -9.62 4.57 2.53
N VAL A 159 -8.41 4.14 2.23
CA VAL A 159 -7.22 4.99 2.24
C VAL A 159 -6.66 5.03 0.84
N LEU A 160 -6.54 6.22 0.29
CA LEU A 160 -6.07 6.47 -1.07
C LEU A 160 -4.76 7.25 -1.02
N SER A 161 -3.88 6.99 -1.97
CA SER A 161 -2.77 7.89 -2.27
C SER A 161 -3.26 9.01 -3.20
N ASP A 162 -2.70 10.22 -3.10
CA ASP A 162 -3.02 11.31 -4.03
C ASP A 162 -2.40 11.08 -5.40
N ASN A 163 -2.98 10.12 -6.13
CA ASN A 163 -2.52 9.71 -7.45
C ASN A 163 -2.66 10.82 -8.49
N ILE A 164 -3.70 11.66 -8.39
CA ILE A 164 -3.91 12.80 -9.29
C ILE A 164 -2.83 13.86 -9.06
N GLY A 165 -2.63 14.27 -7.80
CA GLY A 165 -1.60 15.23 -7.42
C GLY A 165 -0.20 14.74 -7.73
N GLY A 166 0.08 13.45 -7.56
CA GLY A 166 1.40 12.86 -7.84
C GLY A 166 1.80 12.99 -9.32
N LEU A 167 0.92 12.64 -10.25
CA LEU A 167 1.21 12.81 -11.68
C LEU A 167 1.29 14.29 -12.06
N LYS A 168 0.48 15.15 -11.43
CA LYS A 168 0.60 16.59 -11.62
C LYS A 168 1.99 17.09 -11.22
N LEU A 169 2.52 16.69 -10.06
CA LEU A 169 3.87 17.08 -9.60
C LEU A 169 4.96 16.66 -10.60
N LEU A 170 4.87 15.47 -11.19
CA LEU A 170 5.83 15.00 -12.18
C LEU A 170 5.76 15.80 -13.48
N VAL A 171 4.56 16.09 -13.97
CA VAL A 171 4.37 16.92 -15.20
C VAL A 171 4.85 18.34 -14.94
N ASP A 172 4.51 18.94 -13.78
CA ASP A 172 4.96 20.27 -13.38
C ASP A 172 6.49 20.35 -13.36
N ALA A 173 7.16 19.36 -12.77
CA ALA A 173 8.62 19.29 -12.73
C ALA A 173 9.23 19.16 -14.14
N ALA A 174 8.68 18.31 -14.99
CA ALA A 174 9.12 18.16 -16.37
C ALA A 174 8.92 19.47 -17.15
N TYR A 175 7.78 20.12 -16.99
CA TYR A 175 7.48 21.39 -17.64
C TYR A 175 8.44 22.51 -17.22
N GLN A 176 8.74 22.63 -15.92
CA GLN A 176 9.70 23.60 -15.38
C GLN A 176 11.12 23.40 -15.93
N LYS A 177 11.49 22.16 -16.22
CA LYS A 177 12.77 21.79 -16.87
C LYS A 177 12.76 21.97 -18.40
N GLY A 178 11.68 22.52 -18.96
CA GLY A 178 11.56 22.86 -20.38
C GLY A 178 10.97 21.75 -21.26
N HIS A 179 10.61 20.59 -20.71
CA HIS A 179 9.98 19.53 -21.48
C HIS A 179 8.58 19.94 -21.94
N ARG A 180 8.26 19.62 -23.20
CA ARG A 180 6.95 19.87 -23.84
C ARG A 180 6.40 18.60 -24.47
N LYS A 181 7.28 17.64 -24.79
CA LYS A 181 6.95 16.31 -25.29
C LYS A 181 7.14 15.32 -24.17
N ILE A 182 6.10 15.14 -23.37
CA ILE A 182 6.09 14.28 -22.19
C ILE A 182 5.24 13.07 -22.50
N ALA A 183 5.80 11.86 -22.36
CA ALA A 183 5.07 10.62 -22.47
C ALA A 183 4.76 10.06 -21.07
N TYR A 184 3.67 9.32 -20.97
CA TYR A 184 3.30 8.58 -19.78
C TYR A 184 3.09 7.11 -20.13
N VAL A 185 3.94 6.27 -19.56
CA VAL A 185 3.75 4.83 -19.52
C VAL A 185 2.96 4.51 -18.26
N HIS A 186 1.73 4.03 -18.41
CA HIS A 186 0.87 3.71 -17.28
C HIS A 186 0.79 2.20 -17.02
N GLY A 187 0.40 1.79 -15.84
CA GLY A 187 0.14 0.38 -15.50
C GLY A 187 -1.18 -0.12 -16.07
N GLU A 188 -1.47 -1.40 -15.85
CA GLU A 188 -2.75 -2.01 -16.21
C GLU A 188 -3.94 -1.32 -15.53
N LYS A 189 -5.14 -1.56 -16.07
CA LYS A 189 -6.38 -0.92 -15.64
C LYS A 189 -6.66 -1.14 -14.14
N SER A 190 -6.76 -0.03 -13.40
CA SER A 190 -7.12 0.02 -12.00
C SER A 190 -7.58 1.43 -11.61
N SER A 191 -8.19 1.61 -10.46
CA SER A 191 -8.53 2.94 -9.91
C SER A 191 -7.30 3.85 -9.78
N VAL A 192 -6.16 3.29 -9.41
CA VAL A 192 -4.88 4.00 -9.33
C VAL A 192 -4.48 4.51 -10.71
N THR A 193 -4.47 3.64 -11.71
CA THR A 193 -4.12 3.98 -13.09
C THR A 193 -5.03 5.06 -13.66
N GLU A 194 -6.35 4.92 -13.47
CA GLU A 194 -7.33 5.90 -13.94
C GLU A 194 -7.08 7.28 -13.33
N ASN A 195 -6.85 7.35 -12.01
CA ASN A 195 -6.56 8.61 -11.32
C ASN A 195 -5.22 9.22 -11.77
N ARG A 196 -4.19 8.40 -11.99
CA ARG A 196 -2.89 8.88 -12.51
C ARG A 196 -3.03 9.41 -13.94
N ILE A 197 -3.76 8.73 -14.82
CA ILE A 197 -4.07 9.22 -16.18
C ILE A 197 -4.81 10.55 -16.11
N ILE A 198 -5.82 10.70 -15.25
CA ILE A 198 -6.53 11.96 -15.04
C ILE A 198 -5.56 13.06 -14.59
N GLY A 199 -4.68 12.76 -13.64
CA GLY A 199 -3.65 13.70 -13.16
C GLY A 199 -2.73 14.17 -14.27
N PHE A 200 -2.26 13.24 -15.10
CA PHE A 200 -1.42 13.53 -16.26
C PHE A 200 -2.11 14.48 -17.26
N TYR A 201 -3.32 14.12 -17.74
CA TYR A 201 -4.04 14.95 -18.71
C TYR A 201 -4.37 16.34 -18.16
N ARG A 202 -4.81 16.44 -16.89
CA ARG A 202 -5.08 17.73 -16.25
C ARG A 202 -3.85 18.62 -16.18
N ALA A 203 -2.72 18.08 -15.76
CA ALA A 203 -1.48 18.85 -15.65
C ALA A 203 -0.98 19.30 -17.04
N MET A 204 -1.04 18.44 -18.06
CA MET A 204 -0.70 18.81 -19.43
C MET A 204 -1.59 19.96 -19.92
N GLN A 205 -2.90 19.88 -19.68
CA GLN A 205 -3.86 20.91 -20.04
C GLN A 205 -3.61 22.24 -19.30
N GLU A 206 -3.33 22.21 -18.00
CA GLU A 206 -3.01 23.40 -17.20
C GLU A 206 -1.77 24.15 -17.73
N HIS A 207 -0.81 23.43 -18.30
CA HIS A 207 0.36 24.01 -18.97
C HIS A 207 0.14 24.34 -20.45
N GLY A 208 -1.07 24.19 -20.97
CA GLY A 208 -1.38 24.44 -22.39
C GLY A 208 -0.68 23.48 -23.34
N LEU A 209 -0.29 22.28 -22.87
CA LEU A 209 0.37 21.26 -23.67
C LEU A 209 -0.65 20.31 -24.30
N ASN A 210 -0.50 20.07 -25.59
CA ASN A 210 -1.27 19.05 -26.29
C ASN A 210 -0.70 17.65 -25.97
N VAL A 211 -1.55 16.75 -25.50
CA VAL A 211 -1.15 15.35 -25.33
C VAL A 211 -1.22 14.64 -26.67
N ASN A 212 -0.09 14.11 -27.13
CA ASN A 212 -0.11 13.15 -28.21
C ASN A 212 -0.67 11.82 -27.67
N PRO A 213 -1.82 11.31 -28.20
CA PRO A 213 -2.40 10.06 -27.73
C PRO A 213 -1.43 8.87 -27.76
N ASP A 214 -0.52 8.88 -28.72
CA ASP A 214 0.52 7.87 -28.88
C ASP A 214 1.62 7.91 -27.80
N PHE A 215 1.63 8.93 -26.94
CA PHE A 215 2.56 9.07 -25.82
C PHE A 215 1.97 8.57 -24.49
N VAL A 216 0.71 8.12 -24.50
CA VAL A 216 0.07 7.49 -23.34
C VAL A 216 -0.08 6.01 -23.65
N VAL A 217 0.80 5.19 -23.08
CA VAL A 217 0.93 3.78 -23.45
C VAL A 217 0.87 2.89 -22.20
N GLU A 218 0.30 1.70 -22.36
CA GLU A 218 0.19 0.75 -21.27
C GLU A 218 1.43 -0.13 -21.15
N ALA A 219 1.84 -0.38 -19.91
CA ALA A 219 2.75 -1.43 -19.50
C ALA A 219 2.19 -2.12 -18.24
N LEU A 220 2.94 -3.04 -17.66
CA LEU A 220 2.55 -3.65 -16.38
C LEU A 220 3.28 -2.95 -15.23
N TYR A 221 2.61 -2.79 -14.07
CA TYR A 221 3.28 -2.39 -12.84
C TYR A 221 4.37 -3.39 -12.45
N ASP A 222 5.41 -2.95 -11.77
CA ASP A 222 6.50 -3.79 -11.24
C ASP A 222 7.11 -4.74 -12.30
N ASN A 223 7.11 -4.30 -13.57
CA ASN A 223 7.59 -5.11 -14.69
C ASN A 223 8.54 -4.32 -15.61
N PRO A 224 9.85 -4.39 -15.35
CA PRO A 224 10.86 -3.69 -16.15
C PRO A 224 10.84 -4.09 -17.65
N ALA A 225 10.51 -5.35 -17.97
CA ALA A 225 10.54 -5.82 -19.36
C ALA A 225 9.47 -5.16 -20.24
N THR A 226 8.23 -5.04 -19.73
CA THR A 226 7.16 -4.36 -20.48
C THR A 226 7.41 -2.86 -20.62
N SER A 227 7.93 -2.22 -19.57
CA SER A 227 8.30 -0.81 -19.61
C SER A 227 9.48 -0.54 -20.53
N MET A 228 10.49 -1.43 -20.55
CA MET A 228 11.58 -1.39 -21.53
C MET A 228 11.03 -1.38 -22.97
N GLN A 229 10.13 -2.31 -23.28
CA GLN A 229 9.55 -2.39 -24.62
C GLN A 229 8.72 -1.14 -24.98
N ALA A 230 7.94 -0.62 -24.02
CA ALA A 230 7.17 0.61 -24.23
C ALA A 230 8.09 1.80 -24.55
N VAL A 231 9.20 1.95 -23.80
CA VAL A 231 10.18 3.02 -24.04
C VAL A 231 10.88 2.85 -25.40
N LEU A 232 11.30 1.64 -25.76
CA LEU A 232 11.88 1.37 -27.09
C LEU A 232 10.92 1.80 -28.22
N ASN A 233 9.64 1.48 -28.09
CA ASN A 233 8.61 1.85 -29.07
C ASN A 233 8.39 3.38 -29.12
N LEU A 234 8.37 4.06 -27.97
CA LEU A 234 8.23 5.51 -27.89
C LEU A 234 9.42 6.22 -28.54
N MET A 235 10.63 5.75 -28.27
CA MET A 235 11.86 6.38 -28.79
C MET A 235 12.12 6.10 -30.29
N ASN A 236 11.51 5.05 -30.84
CA ASN A 236 11.61 4.73 -32.28
C ASN A 236 10.66 5.56 -33.16
N ARG A 237 9.95 6.53 -32.61
CA ARG A 237 9.04 7.41 -33.35
C ARG A 237 9.83 8.52 -34.08
N PRO A 238 9.30 9.06 -35.18
CA PRO A 238 9.96 10.16 -35.89
C PRO A 238 10.19 11.41 -35.03
N ASP A 239 9.28 11.66 -34.08
CA ASP A 239 9.34 12.76 -33.13
C ASP A 239 9.13 12.25 -31.70
N PRO A 240 10.18 11.66 -31.07
CA PRO A 240 10.06 10.99 -29.78
C PRO A 240 9.86 11.98 -28.62
N PRO A 241 9.32 11.51 -27.47
CA PRO A 241 9.26 12.30 -26.25
C PRO A 241 10.65 12.64 -25.72
N THR A 242 10.77 13.74 -24.98
CA THR A 242 12.01 14.13 -24.29
C THR A 242 12.00 13.78 -22.81
N CYS A 243 10.84 13.44 -22.28
CA CYS A 243 10.63 12.98 -20.91
C CYS A 243 9.59 11.88 -20.88
N ILE A 244 9.86 10.81 -20.16
CA ILE A 244 8.93 9.68 -20.00
C ILE A 244 8.69 9.46 -18.51
N LEU A 245 7.40 9.51 -18.11
CA LEU A 245 6.93 9.18 -16.78
C LEU A 245 6.56 7.69 -16.79
N LEU A 246 7.00 6.95 -15.76
CA LEU A 246 6.82 5.50 -15.64
C LEU A 246 5.77 5.19 -14.56
N PRO A 247 5.13 3.99 -14.62
CA PRO A 247 4.06 3.63 -13.70
C PRO A 247 4.55 3.45 -12.25
N ASP A 248 5.79 3.00 -12.08
CA ASP A 248 6.44 2.78 -10.79
C ASP A 248 7.97 2.81 -10.92
N ASP A 249 8.65 2.76 -9.80
CA ASP A 249 10.11 2.84 -9.74
C ASP A 249 10.79 1.59 -10.30
N HIS A 250 10.25 0.39 -10.11
CA HIS A 250 10.79 -0.84 -10.70
C HIS A 250 10.69 -0.83 -12.22
N SER A 251 9.57 -0.37 -12.74
CA SER A 251 9.35 -0.18 -14.18
C SER A 251 10.37 0.78 -14.79
N THR A 252 10.81 1.80 -14.02
CA THR A 252 11.83 2.76 -14.49
C THR A 252 13.19 2.09 -14.72
N LEU A 253 13.51 1.00 -14.04
CA LEU A 253 14.73 0.23 -14.32
C LEU A 253 14.73 -0.32 -15.75
N GLY A 254 13.57 -0.76 -16.25
CA GLY A 254 13.40 -1.17 -17.66
C GLY A 254 13.58 -0.02 -18.63
N ALA A 255 13.07 1.17 -18.29
CA ALA A 255 13.27 2.38 -19.08
C ALA A 255 14.75 2.78 -19.17
N MET A 256 15.50 2.69 -18.06
CA MET A 256 16.96 2.91 -18.04
C MET A 256 17.70 1.89 -18.90
N GLN A 257 17.27 0.63 -18.93
CA GLN A 257 17.84 -0.39 -19.81
C GLN A 257 17.56 -0.07 -21.30
N ALA A 258 16.34 0.39 -21.63
CA ALA A 258 16.00 0.84 -22.98
C ALA A 258 16.86 2.02 -23.42
N ALA A 259 17.04 3.03 -22.57
CA ALA A 259 17.93 4.16 -22.86
C ALA A 259 19.35 3.71 -23.13
N LYS A 260 19.90 2.81 -22.31
CA LYS A 260 21.23 2.22 -22.52
C LYS A 260 21.32 1.46 -23.86
N GLN A 261 20.31 0.68 -24.23
CA GLN A 261 20.28 -0.07 -25.50
C GLN A 261 20.28 0.87 -26.71
N LEU A 262 19.61 2.03 -26.57
CA LEU A 262 19.57 3.08 -27.60
C LEU A 262 20.75 4.04 -27.57
N ASN A 263 21.73 3.82 -26.67
CA ASN A 263 22.86 4.71 -26.43
C ASN A 263 22.44 6.14 -26.04
N LEU A 264 21.31 6.28 -25.35
CA LEU A 264 20.81 7.56 -24.82
C LEU A 264 21.30 7.75 -23.38
N ARG A 265 21.78 8.95 -23.08
CA ARG A 265 22.16 9.34 -21.73
C ARG A 265 20.95 9.83 -20.95
N VAL A 266 20.84 9.40 -19.71
CA VAL A 266 19.83 9.89 -18.77
C VAL A 266 20.55 10.75 -17.74
N PRO A 267 20.21 12.05 -17.57
CA PRO A 267 19.05 12.73 -18.17
C PRO A 267 19.31 13.50 -19.49
N GLU A 268 20.55 13.57 -20.01
CA GLU A 268 20.97 14.53 -21.04
C GLU A 268 20.23 14.37 -22.38
N ASP A 269 19.93 13.14 -22.79
CA ASP A 269 19.25 12.84 -24.04
C ASP A 269 17.78 12.45 -23.82
N LEU A 270 17.45 11.87 -22.65
CA LEU A 270 16.12 11.44 -22.24
C LEU A 270 15.94 11.58 -20.73
N SER A 271 14.93 12.31 -20.31
CA SER A 271 14.54 12.38 -18.90
C SER A 271 13.55 11.26 -18.53
N LEU A 272 13.74 10.67 -17.37
CA LEU A 272 12.91 9.60 -16.81
C LEU A 272 12.44 9.95 -15.40
N ALA A 273 11.20 9.60 -15.07
CA ALA A 273 10.69 9.69 -13.71
C ALA A 273 9.82 8.48 -13.36
N GLY A 274 9.94 8.02 -12.12
CA GLY A 274 9.19 6.90 -11.57
C GLY A 274 8.05 7.32 -10.64
N TYR A 275 7.55 6.36 -9.90
CA TYR A 275 6.52 6.52 -8.88
C TYR A 275 6.77 5.49 -7.76
N ASP A 276 6.46 5.79 -6.51
CA ASP A 276 6.53 5.05 -5.25
C ASP A 276 7.61 5.55 -4.29
N GLY A 277 8.74 6.06 -4.78
CA GLY A 277 9.85 6.54 -3.94
C GLY A 277 10.59 5.41 -3.22
N ILE A 278 10.75 4.23 -3.87
CA ILE A 278 11.40 3.11 -3.23
C ILE A 278 12.88 3.39 -2.96
N ARG A 279 13.36 2.86 -1.84
CA ARG A 279 14.71 3.13 -1.36
C ARG A 279 15.82 2.77 -2.35
N LEU A 280 15.61 1.70 -3.12
CA LEU A 280 16.57 1.23 -4.11
C LEU A 280 16.88 2.31 -5.15
N THR A 281 15.87 2.98 -5.68
CA THR A 281 16.04 3.95 -6.78
C THR A 281 16.73 5.24 -6.34
N GLN A 282 16.74 5.51 -5.04
CA GLN A 282 17.50 6.63 -4.46
C GLN A 282 19.02 6.32 -4.34
N MET A 283 19.44 5.08 -4.56
CA MET A 283 20.85 4.64 -4.55
C MET A 283 21.43 4.46 -5.97
N LEU A 284 20.60 4.63 -7.02
CA LEU A 284 21.02 4.52 -8.41
C LEU A 284 21.83 5.74 -8.86
N GLN A 285 22.54 5.60 -9.97
CA GLN A 285 23.17 6.68 -10.73
C GLN A 285 22.74 6.59 -12.20
N PRO A 286 22.02 7.63 -12.69
CA PRO A 286 21.51 8.79 -11.95
C PRO A 286 20.46 8.42 -10.92
N ARG A 287 20.40 9.18 -9.80
CA ARG A 287 19.35 9.02 -8.79
C ARG A 287 17.99 9.35 -9.41
N LEU A 288 17.00 8.51 -9.15
CA LEU A 288 15.70 8.62 -9.79
C LEU A 288 14.87 9.80 -9.23
N THR A 289 14.33 10.62 -10.13
CA THR A 289 13.22 11.52 -9.83
C THR A 289 11.95 10.68 -9.76
N THR A 290 11.19 10.79 -8.65
CA THR A 290 10.02 9.94 -8.41
C THR A 290 9.03 10.61 -7.47
N ILE A 291 7.84 10.05 -7.36
CA ILE A 291 6.86 10.41 -6.34
C ILE A 291 6.99 9.49 -5.13
N GLU A 292 7.28 10.04 -3.97
CA GLU A 292 7.24 9.31 -2.71
C GLU A 292 5.79 9.21 -2.20
N GLN A 293 5.33 8.00 -2.00
CA GLN A 293 4.08 7.70 -1.32
C GLN A 293 4.35 7.45 0.17
N ASP A 294 3.55 8.06 1.05
CA ASP A 294 3.68 7.86 2.51
C ASP A 294 3.05 6.52 2.92
N THR A 295 3.76 5.43 2.61
CA THR A 295 3.35 4.06 2.91
C THR A 295 3.09 3.83 4.39
N LYS A 296 3.82 4.54 5.26
CA LYS A 296 3.64 4.45 6.72
C LYS A 296 2.29 5.01 7.14
N ARG A 297 1.94 6.18 6.61
CA ARG A 297 0.65 6.81 6.89
C ARG A 297 -0.50 6.04 6.27
N ILE A 298 -0.34 5.52 5.05
CA ILE A 298 -1.36 4.68 4.38
C ILE A 298 -1.68 3.46 5.24
N GLY A 299 -0.68 2.68 5.65
CA GLY A 299 -0.90 1.47 6.43
C GLY A 299 -1.45 1.74 7.83
N ALA A 300 -0.92 2.75 8.53
CA ALA A 300 -1.39 3.12 9.86
C ALA A 300 -2.85 3.60 9.83
N GLN A 301 -3.21 4.47 8.89
CA GLN A 301 -4.57 4.99 8.73
C GLN A 301 -5.58 3.88 8.40
N ALA A 302 -5.19 2.92 7.56
CA ALA A 302 -6.04 1.76 7.25
C ALA A 302 -6.30 0.91 8.50
N ALA A 303 -5.29 0.68 9.34
CA ALA A 303 -5.47 -0.03 10.61
C ALA A 303 -6.37 0.76 11.59
N GLU A 304 -6.19 2.07 11.70
CA GLU A 304 -7.01 2.93 12.55
C GLU A 304 -8.48 2.90 12.14
N PHE A 305 -8.78 3.09 10.86
CA PHE A 305 -10.16 3.02 10.35
C PHE A 305 -10.80 1.66 10.58
N LEU A 306 -10.05 0.57 10.34
CA LEU A 306 -10.56 -0.77 10.55
C LEU A 306 -10.86 -1.04 12.03
N ILE A 307 -9.93 -0.70 12.91
CA ILE A 307 -10.06 -0.91 14.36
C ILE A 307 -11.18 -0.05 14.92
N ASP A 308 -11.28 1.22 14.51
CA ASP A 308 -12.36 2.08 14.96
C ASP A 308 -13.73 1.51 14.57
N ARG A 309 -13.87 1.00 13.35
CA ARG A 309 -15.10 0.34 12.88
C ARG A 309 -15.43 -0.92 13.68
N ILE A 310 -14.42 -1.69 14.11
CA ILE A 310 -14.58 -2.88 14.96
C ILE A 310 -14.98 -2.48 16.37
N GLU A 311 -14.31 -1.50 16.95
CA GLU A 311 -14.49 -1.11 18.36
C GLU A 311 -15.74 -0.26 18.57
N ASN A 312 -16.11 0.57 17.59
CA ASN A 312 -17.19 1.53 17.66
C ASN A 312 -18.25 1.35 16.54
N PRO A 313 -18.84 0.15 16.36
CA PRO A 313 -19.65 -0.20 15.20
C PRO A 313 -20.93 0.66 15.03
N ARG A 314 -21.38 1.35 16.10
CA ARG A 314 -22.58 2.20 16.08
C ARG A 314 -22.28 3.66 15.75
N THR A 315 -21.06 4.11 15.99
CA THR A 315 -20.64 5.53 15.88
C THR A 315 -19.62 5.75 14.76
N ALA A 316 -18.80 4.76 14.46
CA ALA A 316 -17.84 4.84 13.35
C ALA A 316 -18.58 4.81 12.01
N GLY A 317 -18.39 5.85 11.21
CA GLY A 317 -18.87 5.96 9.83
C GLY A 317 -17.93 5.29 8.84
N SER A 318 -18.27 5.41 7.54
CA SER A 318 -17.33 5.12 6.46
C SER A 318 -16.52 6.37 6.17
N GLU A 319 -15.21 6.25 6.21
CA GLU A 319 -14.26 7.35 6.06
C GLU A 319 -13.38 7.14 4.83
N THR A 320 -13.05 8.24 4.14
CA THR A 320 -12.08 8.24 3.06
C THR A 320 -10.93 9.17 3.43
N ALA A 321 -9.72 8.66 3.44
CA ALA A 321 -8.52 9.46 3.61
C ALA A 321 -7.69 9.45 2.33
N THR A 322 -7.36 10.62 1.80
CA THR A 322 -6.39 10.77 0.72
C THR A 322 -5.06 11.22 1.33
N ILE A 323 -4.05 10.38 1.22
CA ILE A 323 -2.72 10.63 1.75
C ILE A 323 -1.91 11.41 0.72
N PRO A 324 -1.40 12.60 1.08
CA PRO A 324 -0.60 13.40 0.16
C PRO A 324 0.71 12.69 -0.19
N VAL A 325 1.21 12.98 -1.38
CA VAL A 325 2.48 12.48 -1.91
C VAL A 325 3.51 13.60 -2.02
N LYS A 326 4.77 13.26 -2.26
CA LYS A 326 5.86 14.23 -2.42
C LYS A 326 6.68 13.90 -3.67
N LEU A 327 7.13 14.94 -4.37
CA LEU A 327 8.16 14.79 -5.39
C LEU A 327 9.52 14.61 -4.70
N LEU A 328 10.21 13.54 -5.02
CA LEU A 328 11.62 13.35 -4.72
C LEU A 328 12.42 13.70 -5.97
N GLU A 329 13.04 14.88 -5.95
CA GLU A 329 13.91 15.29 -7.06
C GLU A 329 15.18 14.45 -7.06
N GLY A 330 15.45 13.82 -8.19
CA GLY A 330 16.66 13.07 -8.48
C GLY A 330 17.45 13.72 -9.64
N GLU A 331 18.31 12.93 -10.24
CA GLU A 331 19.18 13.33 -11.35
C GLU A 331 18.67 12.80 -12.69
N SER A 332 17.69 11.89 -12.69
CA SER A 332 17.17 11.25 -13.90
C SER A 332 16.25 12.14 -14.74
N MET A 333 15.85 13.29 -14.22
CA MET A 333 15.10 14.31 -14.95
C MET A 333 15.95 15.59 -15.03
N GLY A 334 16.49 15.87 -16.20
CA GLY A 334 17.34 17.02 -16.51
C GLY A 334 16.59 18.15 -17.22
N ILE A 335 17.34 19.17 -17.64
CA ILE A 335 16.84 20.22 -18.51
C ILE A 335 16.58 19.60 -19.90
N CYS A 336 15.45 19.95 -20.51
CA CYS A 336 15.09 19.44 -21.84
C CYS A 336 16.23 19.69 -22.85
N PRO A 337 16.69 18.65 -23.55
CA PRO A 337 17.73 18.84 -24.57
C PRO A 337 17.24 19.78 -25.65
N VAL A 338 17.97 20.88 -25.85
CA VAL A 338 17.75 21.77 -26.98
C VAL A 338 18.18 20.99 -28.25
N LYS A 339 17.21 20.61 -29.08
CA LYS A 339 17.59 20.16 -30.44
C LYS A 339 18.26 21.36 -31.11
N THR A 340 19.57 21.39 -31.13
CA THR A 340 20.26 22.18 -32.16
C THR A 340 19.85 21.56 -33.47
N ASP A 341 19.02 22.27 -34.25
CA ASP A 341 18.83 21.96 -35.66
C ASP A 341 20.23 21.86 -36.23
N ALA A 342 20.72 20.64 -36.42
CA ALA A 342 21.94 20.40 -37.15
C ALA A 342 21.66 20.93 -38.54
N ALA A 343 22.24 22.09 -38.76
CA ALA A 343 22.13 22.90 -39.95
C ALA A 343 22.33 22.07 -41.22
N ASN A 344 21.47 22.36 -42.18
CA ASN A 344 21.81 22.27 -43.57
C ASN A 344 23.29 22.66 -43.79
N SER A 345 24.11 21.72 -44.14
CA SER A 345 25.37 21.93 -44.84
C SER A 345 25.48 20.86 -45.90
#